data_6a8953099f0e826fb6f631c2d29b5cb2
#
_entry.id   6a8953099f0e826fb6f631c2d29b5cb2
#
_cell.length_a   1.000
_cell.length_b   1.000
_cell.length_c   1.000
_cell.angle_alpha   90.00
_cell.angle_beta   90.00
_cell.angle_gamma   90.00
#
_symmetry.space_group_name_H-M   'P 1'
#
loop_
_entity.id
_entity.type
_entity.pdbx_description
1 polymer ?
#
loop_
_entity_poly.entity_id
_entity_poly.type
_entity_poly.pdbx_seq_one_letter_code
_entity_poly.pdbx_strand_id
1 'polypeptide(L)'
;CSTGWIVSQKQRYFILTAGHCGRVYDRFAIRDRNGNSAVIGQMVERKNLSNNSSGDYALIELSTLQYVDPRLPGHNQVPGWYGVQWLKQNHPRTVCHLGYRTGESCGQYLGVDDLGYIHFRGIVDHGDSGGPVYVMIKGTPYAVGIISWGQPTNATDVAAQPIQTVMQRWGLTLHA
;
A
#
# COMPACT_ATOMS: atom_id res chain seq x y z
N CYS A 1 -5.70 -7.72 6.72
CA CYS A 1 -5.12 -6.70 5.85
C CYS A 1 -4.34 -5.68 6.65
N SER A 2 -3.48 -4.96 5.99
CA SER A 2 -2.68 -3.88 6.57
C SER A 2 -3.12 -2.54 6.00
N THR A 3 -2.85 -1.48 6.75
CA THR A 3 -3.03 -0.12 6.26
C THR A 3 -1.88 0.27 5.35
N GLY A 4 -2.20 0.92 4.25
CA GLY A 4 -1.20 1.46 3.34
C GLY A 4 -0.92 2.94 3.62
N TRP A 5 -0.78 3.70 2.56
CA TRP A 5 -0.44 5.12 2.66
C TRP A 5 -1.64 5.97 3.06
N ILE A 6 -1.37 7.04 3.80
CA ILE A 6 -2.37 8.06 4.09
C ILE A 6 -2.38 9.07 2.96
N VAL A 7 -3.56 9.35 2.45
CA VAL A 7 -3.75 10.26 1.32
C VAL A 7 -4.92 11.20 1.60
N SER A 8 -5.02 12.29 0.85
CA SER A 8 -6.11 13.24 1.03
C SER A 8 -6.61 13.80 -0.30
N GLN A 9 -7.84 14.29 -0.26
CA GLN A 9 -8.48 15.07 -1.30
C GLN A 9 -9.49 16.00 -0.64
N LYS A 10 -9.43 17.30 -0.94
CA LYS A 10 -10.42 18.29 -0.49
C LYS A 10 -10.74 18.19 1.01
N GLN A 11 -9.72 18.19 1.85
CA GLN A 11 -9.86 18.10 3.32
C GLN A 11 -10.42 16.77 3.84
N ARG A 12 -10.57 15.78 2.98
CA ARG A 12 -10.91 14.41 3.36
C ARG A 12 -9.65 13.56 3.36
N TYR A 13 -9.51 12.73 4.38
CA TYR A 13 -8.33 11.87 4.55
C TYR A 13 -8.72 10.41 4.42
N PHE A 14 -7.85 9.65 3.77
CA PHE A 14 -8.11 8.25 3.48
C PHE A 14 -6.87 7.40 3.78
N ILE A 15 -7.11 6.15 4.10
CA ILE A 15 -6.09 5.10 4.08
C ILE A 15 -6.23 4.34 2.76
N LEU A 16 -5.11 4.17 2.05
CA LEU A 16 -5.05 3.22 0.95
C LEU A 16 -4.93 1.80 1.51
N THR A 17 -5.64 0.86 0.91
CA THR A 17 -5.52 -0.56 1.18
C THR A 17 -5.83 -1.35 -0.10
N ALA A 18 -5.66 -2.67 -0.06
CA ALA A 18 -6.00 -3.53 -1.20
C ALA A 18 -7.53 -3.63 -1.37
N GLY A 19 -7.99 -3.68 -2.60
CA GLY A 19 -9.42 -3.75 -2.89
C GLY A 19 -10.07 -5.04 -2.37
N HIS A 20 -9.31 -6.14 -2.27
CA HIS A 20 -9.83 -7.39 -1.73
C HIS A 20 -9.97 -7.39 -0.20
N CYS A 21 -9.52 -6.32 0.48
CA CYS A 21 -9.58 -6.23 1.94
C CYS A 21 -10.97 -5.96 2.50
N GLY A 22 -11.93 -5.61 1.67
CA GLY A 22 -13.29 -5.33 2.13
C GLY A 22 -14.22 -4.93 1.01
N ARG A 23 -15.37 -4.41 1.38
CA ARG A 23 -16.40 -3.91 0.48
C ARG A 23 -16.73 -2.47 0.83
N VAL A 24 -17.27 -1.73 -0.13
CA VAL A 24 -17.78 -0.38 0.13
C VAL A 24 -18.83 -0.45 1.25
N TYR A 25 -18.72 0.49 2.18
CA TYR A 25 -19.46 0.63 3.44
C TYR A 25 -18.98 -0.23 4.60
N ASP A 26 -18.06 -1.17 4.41
CA ASP A 26 -17.43 -1.85 5.53
C ASP A 26 -16.70 -0.85 6.43
N ARG A 27 -16.84 -1.04 7.74
CA ARG A 27 -16.12 -0.26 8.74
C ARG A 27 -14.82 -0.96 9.10
N PHE A 28 -13.80 -0.15 9.33
CA PHE A 28 -12.46 -0.64 9.66
C PHE A 28 -12.04 -0.14 11.02
N ALA A 29 -11.42 -1.01 11.79
CA ALA A 29 -10.91 -0.72 13.10
C ALA A 29 -9.43 -1.08 13.18
N ILE A 30 -8.70 -0.34 13.98
CA ILE A 30 -7.34 -0.70 14.38
C ILE A 30 -7.39 -1.32 15.78
N ARG A 31 -6.46 -2.23 16.05
CA ARG A 31 -6.32 -2.85 17.35
C ARG A 31 -4.96 -2.50 17.93
N ASP A 32 -4.93 -2.06 19.18
CA ASP A 32 -3.69 -1.78 19.88
C ASP A 32 -3.10 -3.03 20.52
N ARG A 33 -1.93 -2.88 21.16
CA ARG A 33 -1.22 -3.99 21.83
C ARG A 33 -2.01 -4.61 22.98
N ASN A 34 -2.93 -3.87 23.58
CA ASN A 34 -3.75 -4.32 24.70
C ASN A 34 -5.05 -4.99 24.24
N GLY A 35 -5.26 -5.13 22.95
CA GLY A 35 -6.46 -5.71 22.38
C GLY A 35 -7.63 -4.75 22.24
N ASN A 36 -7.45 -3.47 22.59
CA ASN A 36 -8.48 -2.45 22.40
C ASN A 36 -8.60 -2.12 20.93
N SER A 37 -9.82 -2.00 20.41
CA SER A 37 -10.04 -1.62 19.01
C SER A 37 -10.83 -0.33 18.93
N ALA A 38 -10.50 0.46 17.90
CA ALA A 38 -11.20 1.71 17.59
C ALA A 38 -11.55 1.72 16.12
N VAL A 39 -12.80 2.04 15.78
CA VAL A 39 -13.22 2.25 14.41
C VAL A 39 -12.57 3.53 13.90
N ILE A 40 -11.83 3.42 12.79
CA ILE A 40 -11.11 4.55 12.21
C ILE A 40 -11.74 5.09 10.95
N GLY A 41 -12.58 4.30 10.29
CA GLY A 41 -13.20 4.75 9.06
C GLY A 41 -14.03 3.71 8.36
N GLN A 42 -14.44 4.06 7.15
CA GLN A 42 -15.32 3.26 6.31
C GLN A 42 -14.77 3.23 4.89
N MET A 43 -14.82 2.07 4.23
CA MET A 43 -14.42 1.96 2.83
C MET A 43 -15.46 2.69 1.96
N VAL A 44 -14.99 3.62 1.16
CA VAL A 44 -15.85 4.48 0.31
C VAL A 44 -15.64 4.24 -1.17
N GLU A 45 -14.45 3.80 -1.57
CA GLU A 45 -14.11 3.48 -2.96
C GLU A 45 -13.32 2.19 -3.02
N ARG A 46 -13.55 1.40 -4.07
CA ARG A 46 -12.90 0.11 -4.22
C ARG A 46 -12.76 -0.26 -5.69
N LYS A 47 -11.60 -0.81 -6.01
CA LYS A 47 -11.36 -1.52 -7.26
C LYS A 47 -10.78 -2.88 -6.93
N ASN A 48 -11.47 -3.93 -7.29
CA ASN A 48 -10.98 -5.30 -7.18
C ASN A 48 -11.46 -6.05 -8.41
N LEU A 49 -10.58 -6.18 -9.39
CA LEU A 49 -10.89 -6.84 -10.64
C LEU A 49 -10.29 -8.25 -10.59
N SER A 50 -11.14 -9.20 -10.35
CA SER A 50 -10.78 -10.60 -10.16
C SER A 50 -10.32 -11.31 -11.44
N ASN A 51 -10.49 -10.70 -12.62
CA ASN A 51 -10.21 -11.34 -13.90
C ASN A 51 -9.42 -10.40 -14.82
N ASN A 52 -8.12 -10.65 -14.96
CA ASN A 52 -7.27 -10.14 -16.04
C ASN A 52 -7.22 -8.62 -16.23
N SER A 53 -7.62 -7.85 -15.25
CA SER A 53 -7.50 -6.40 -15.31
C SER A 53 -6.81 -5.85 -14.07
N SER A 54 -6.00 -4.83 -14.28
CA SER A 54 -5.21 -4.20 -13.25
C SER A 54 -6.08 -3.41 -12.28
N GLY A 55 -6.07 -3.78 -11.03
CA GLY A 55 -6.70 -2.97 -10.00
C GLY A 55 -7.07 -3.76 -8.76
N ASP A 56 -6.32 -3.55 -7.69
CA ASP A 56 -6.60 -4.10 -6.37
C ASP A 56 -6.31 -3.02 -5.34
N TYR A 57 -7.21 -2.04 -5.25
CA TYR A 57 -7.01 -0.90 -4.36
C TYR A 57 -8.34 -0.36 -3.85
N ALA A 58 -8.30 0.26 -2.68
CA ALA A 58 -9.47 0.85 -2.04
C ALA A 58 -9.08 2.04 -1.19
N LEU A 59 -10.08 2.89 -0.93
CA LEU A 59 -9.98 4.02 -0.01
C LEU A 59 -10.88 3.78 1.19
N ILE A 60 -10.28 3.86 2.37
CA ILE A 60 -10.99 3.91 3.64
C ILE A 60 -10.99 5.37 4.08
N GLU A 61 -12.16 6.01 4.09
CA GLU A 61 -12.27 7.38 4.58
C GLU A 61 -12.14 7.40 6.10
N LEU A 62 -11.22 8.21 6.59
CA LEU A 62 -10.96 8.33 8.03
C LEU A 62 -12.02 9.21 8.68
N SER A 63 -12.66 8.68 9.72
CA SER A 63 -13.59 9.43 10.58
C SER A 63 -12.86 10.22 11.67
N THR A 64 -11.60 9.88 11.94
CA THR A 64 -10.75 10.55 12.91
C THR A 64 -9.29 10.41 12.50
N LEU A 65 -8.48 11.42 12.79
CA LEU A 65 -7.02 11.36 12.64
C LEU A 65 -6.30 11.03 13.95
N GLN A 66 -7.05 10.90 15.04
CA GLN A 66 -6.48 10.78 16.40
C GLN A 66 -5.60 9.55 16.58
N TYR A 67 -5.92 8.44 15.91
CA TYR A 67 -5.22 7.16 16.05
C TYR A 67 -4.34 6.82 14.85
N VAL A 68 -4.14 7.75 13.94
CA VAL A 68 -3.44 7.48 12.69
C VAL A 68 -2.20 8.32 12.59
N ASP A 69 -1.05 7.66 12.53
CA ASP A 69 0.24 8.28 12.24
C ASP A 69 0.55 8.07 10.76
N PRO A 70 0.65 9.16 9.97
CA PRO A 70 0.91 9.01 8.54
C PRO A 70 2.33 8.58 8.21
N ARG A 71 3.24 8.65 9.19
CA ARG A 71 4.65 8.32 8.96
C ARG A 71 4.86 6.84 8.74
N LEU A 72 5.76 6.52 7.84
CA LEU A 72 6.21 5.15 7.66
C LEU A 72 7.07 4.75 8.87
N PRO A 73 6.68 3.71 9.65
CA PRO A 73 7.44 3.29 10.81
C PRO A 73 8.93 3.05 10.50
N GLY A 74 9.80 3.57 11.36
CA GLY A 74 11.24 3.46 11.19
C GLY A 74 11.86 4.47 10.23
N HIS A 75 11.07 5.36 9.65
CA HIS A 75 11.55 6.38 8.71
C HIS A 75 11.03 7.76 9.12
N ASN A 76 11.82 8.81 8.83
CA ASN A 76 11.47 10.16 9.24
C ASN A 76 10.43 10.79 8.32
N GLN A 77 10.55 10.57 7.01
CA GLN A 77 9.71 11.23 6.03
C GLN A 77 9.70 10.45 4.73
N VAL A 78 8.53 10.42 4.06
CA VAL A 78 8.36 9.97 2.69
C VAL A 78 7.99 11.18 1.85
N PRO A 79 8.93 11.77 1.11
CA PRO A 79 8.70 13.08 0.48
C PRO A 79 7.79 13.03 -0.75
N GLY A 80 7.53 11.83 -1.30
CA GLY A 80 6.69 11.71 -2.47
C GLY A 80 6.55 10.28 -2.95
N TRP A 81 6.02 10.14 -4.15
CA TRP A 81 5.83 8.84 -4.77
C TRP A 81 6.36 8.83 -6.21
N TYR A 82 6.68 7.62 -6.69
CA TYR A 82 7.09 7.42 -8.08
C TYR A 82 6.13 6.45 -8.78
N GLY A 83 5.96 6.67 -10.07
CA GLY A 83 5.11 5.86 -10.92
C GLY A 83 5.85 4.72 -11.61
N VAL A 84 5.09 3.95 -12.40
CA VAL A 84 5.59 2.78 -13.12
C VAL A 84 6.67 3.15 -14.13
N GLN A 85 6.54 4.28 -14.81
CA GLN A 85 7.53 4.71 -15.79
C GLN A 85 8.89 4.97 -15.15
N TRP A 86 8.89 5.59 -13.97
CA TRP A 86 10.14 5.79 -13.22
C TRP A 86 10.79 4.45 -12.86
N LEU A 87 9.99 3.48 -12.41
CA LEU A 87 10.51 2.14 -12.08
C LEU A 87 11.13 1.46 -13.30
N LYS A 88 10.47 1.53 -14.44
CA LYS A 88 10.98 0.95 -15.69
C LYS A 88 12.28 1.60 -16.18
N GLN A 89 12.44 2.91 -15.95
CA GLN A 89 13.62 3.64 -16.38
C GLN A 89 14.80 3.50 -15.42
N ASN A 90 14.53 3.44 -14.12
CA ASN A 90 15.57 3.51 -13.08
C ASN A 90 15.98 2.15 -12.51
N HIS A 91 15.17 1.12 -12.66
CA HIS A 91 15.45 -0.24 -12.18
C HIS A 91 16.05 -0.24 -10.77
N PRO A 92 15.29 0.15 -9.72
CA PRO A 92 15.82 0.14 -8.37
C PRO A 92 16.29 -1.27 -8.00
N ARG A 93 17.35 -1.38 -7.22
CA ARG A 93 17.86 -2.70 -6.81
C ARG A 93 16.88 -3.44 -5.93
N THR A 94 16.29 -2.72 -4.99
CA THR A 94 15.40 -3.30 -3.99
C THR A 94 14.11 -2.52 -3.89
N VAL A 95 13.06 -3.26 -3.56
CA VAL A 95 11.74 -2.74 -3.20
C VAL A 95 11.42 -3.28 -1.83
N CYS A 96 10.84 -2.45 -0.98
CA CYS A 96 10.49 -2.80 0.39
C CYS A 96 8.99 -2.73 0.61
N HIS A 97 8.50 -3.50 1.57
CA HIS A 97 7.14 -3.37 2.05
C HIS A 97 7.09 -3.48 3.57
N LEU A 98 5.99 -3.01 4.13
CA LEU A 98 5.69 -3.16 5.55
C LEU A 98 4.28 -3.73 5.69
N GLY A 99 4.15 -4.81 6.44
CA GLY A 99 2.87 -5.42 6.73
C GLY A 99 2.76 -5.76 8.21
N TYR A 100 1.55 -5.81 8.74
CA TYR A 100 1.39 -6.11 10.15
C TYR A 100 1.75 -7.55 10.48
N ARG A 101 1.68 -8.44 9.50
CA ARG A 101 1.94 -9.87 9.70
C ARG A 101 3.42 -10.21 9.67
N THR A 102 4.15 -9.76 8.63
CA THR A 102 5.55 -10.13 8.41
C THR A 102 6.54 -9.01 8.72
N GLY A 103 6.07 -7.80 9.03
CA GLY A 103 6.93 -6.66 9.27
C GLY A 103 7.52 -6.08 7.98
N GLU A 104 8.70 -5.49 8.09
CA GLU A 104 9.42 -4.93 6.95
C GLU A 104 10.19 -6.03 6.23
N SER A 105 10.09 -6.04 4.91
CA SER A 105 10.86 -6.95 4.06
C SER A 105 11.25 -6.22 2.78
N CYS A 106 12.50 -6.37 2.38
CA CYS A 106 13.04 -5.78 1.16
C CYS A 106 13.62 -6.87 0.28
N GLY A 107 13.52 -6.70 -1.02
CA GLY A 107 14.10 -7.65 -1.96
C GLY A 107 14.25 -7.08 -3.35
N GLN A 108 14.76 -7.91 -4.24
CA GLN A 108 15.09 -7.52 -5.60
C GLN A 108 13.86 -7.08 -6.39
N TYR A 109 13.95 -5.94 -7.04
CA TYR A 109 12.95 -5.51 -8.03
C TYR A 109 12.98 -6.46 -9.23
N LEU A 110 11.82 -6.95 -9.65
CA LEU A 110 11.69 -7.92 -10.74
C LEU A 110 11.03 -7.32 -12.00
N GLY A 111 10.44 -6.16 -11.90
CA GLY A 111 9.79 -5.51 -13.04
C GLY A 111 8.32 -5.22 -12.82
N VAL A 112 7.66 -4.80 -13.89
CA VAL A 112 6.22 -4.53 -13.93
C VAL A 112 5.61 -5.49 -14.96
N ASP A 113 4.56 -6.20 -14.57
CA ASP A 113 3.92 -7.17 -15.46
C ASP A 113 2.96 -6.49 -16.46
N ASP A 114 2.35 -7.30 -17.34
CA ASP A 114 1.45 -6.82 -18.38
C ASP A 114 0.15 -6.22 -17.83
N LEU A 115 -0.22 -6.57 -16.61
CA LEU A 115 -1.38 -6.03 -15.92
C LEU A 115 -1.05 -4.75 -15.15
N GLY A 116 0.22 -4.36 -15.09
CA GLY A 116 0.67 -3.16 -14.40
C GLY A 116 1.10 -3.36 -12.96
N TYR A 117 1.14 -4.60 -12.45
CA TYR A 117 1.61 -4.86 -11.09
C TYR A 117 3.13 -4.83 -11.00
N ILE A 118 3.62 -4.23 -9.92
CA ILE A 118 5.05 -4.22 -9.58
C ILE A 118 5.40 -5.53 -8.92
N HIS A 119 6.47 -6.19 -9.39
CA HIS A 119 6.95 -7.45 -8.81
C HIS A 119 8.31 -7.24 -8.14
N PHE A 120 8.46 -7.83 -6.97
CA PHE A 120 9.73 -7.86 -6.26
C PHE A 120 9.83 -9.09 -5.38
N ARG A 121 11.06 -9.47 -5.02
CA ARG A 121 11.30 -10.56 -4.09
C ARG A 121 11.11 -10.04 -2.67
N GLY A 122 10.29 -10.71 -1.88
CA GLY A 122 10.01 -10.28 -0.52
C GLY A 122 9.34 -11.39 0.26
N ILE A 123 9.12 -11.12 1.53
CA ILE A 123 8.38 -12.01 2.42
C ILE A 123 7.03 -11.36 2.69
N VAL A 124 5.99 -12.07 2.32
CA VAL A 124 4.61 -11.62 2.50
C VAL A 124 3.75 -12.79 2.91
N ASP A 125 2.73 -12.54 3.72
CA ASP A 125 1.77 -13.54 4.17
C ASP A 125 0.37 -12.93 4.21
N HIS A 126 -0.64 -13.77 4.42
CA HIS A 126 -2.00 -13.31 4.65
C HIS A 126 -2.01 -12.29 5.78
N GLY A 127 -2.62 -11.16 5.53
CA GLY A 127 -2.65 -10.03 6.47
C GLY A 127 -1.76 -8.86 6.05
N ASP A 128 -0.79 -9.06 5.18
CA ASP A 128 0.09 -8.00 4.68
C ASP A 128 -0.53 -7.20 3.53
N SER A 129 -1.60 -7.69 2.92
CA SER A 129 -2.31 -7.02 1.83
C SER A 129 -2.69 -5.59 2.21
N GLY A 130 -2.43 -4.66 1.32
CA GLY A 130 -2.71 -3.24 1.52
C GLY A 130 -1.55 -2.46 2.14
N GLY A 131 -0.55 -3.13 2.70
CA GLY A 131 0.59 -2.48 3.32
C GLY A 131 1.43 -1.67 2.33
N PRO A 132 2.16 -0.66 2.81
CA PRO A 132 2.90 0.26 1.94
C PRO A 132 4.10 -0.42 1.27
N VAL A 133 4.31 -0.07 0.00
CA VAL A 133 5.45 -0.51 -0.80
C VAL A 133 6.25 0.72 -1.21
N TYR A 134 7.55 0.67 -1.03
CA TYR A 134 8.42 1.81 -1.22
C TYR A 134 9.80 1.40 -1.73
N VAL A 135 10.52 2.38 -2.30
CA VAL A 135 11.92 2.24 -2.71
C VAL A 135 12.78 3.20 -1.90
N MET A 136 14.01 2.81 -1.62
CA MET A 136 14.98 3.66 -0.92
C MET A 136 15.90 4.33 -1.93
N ILE A 137 15.98 5.66 -1.89
CA ILE A 137 16.87 6.44 -2.74
C ILE A 137 17.75 7.29 -1.83
N LYS A 138 19.03 6.97 -1.76
CA LYS A 138 20.00 7.67 -0.91
C LYS A 138 19.51 7.80 0.54
N GLY A 139 18.96 6.70 1.08
CA GLY A 139 18.47 6.63 2.45
C GLY A 139 17.08 7.20 2.68
N THR A 140 16.40 7.67 1.65
CA THR A 140 15.05 8.25 1.75
C THR A 140 14.04 7.34 1.08
N PRO A 141 12.93 6.96 1.77
CA PRO A 141 11.89 6.16 1.16
C PRO A 141 10.96 6.99 0.28
N TYR A 142 10.57 6.42 -0.86
CA TYR A 142 9.57 6.97 -1.77
C TYR A 142 8.49 5.93 -2.02
N ALA A 143 7.23 6.32 -1.90
CA ALA A 143 6.10 5.43 -2.10
C ALA A 143 6.01 5.00 -3.56
N VAL A 144 5.75 3.70 -3.82
CA VAL A 144 5.53 3.20 -5.17
C VAL A 144 4.26 2.36 -5.28
N GLY A 145 3.75 1.82 -4.18
CA GLY A 145 2.59 0.96 -4.26
C GLY A 145 2.04 0.51 -2.92
N ILE A 146 1.14 -0.45 -2.99
CA ILE A 146 0.60 -1.20 -1.86
C ILE A 146 0.62 -2.68 -2.20
N ILE A 147 0.76 -3.55 -1.19
CA ILE A 147 0.77 -5.00 -1.40
C ILE A 147 -0.58 -5.45 -1.93
N SER A 148 -0.57 -6.19 -3.03
CA SER A 148 -1.75 -6.84 -3.59
C SER A 148 -1.78 -8.33 -3.26
N TRP A 149 -0.74 -9.07 -3.67
CA TRP A 149 -0.66 -10.50 -3.39
C TRP A 149 0.78 -10.99 -3.35
N GLY A 150 0.95 -12.24 -2.89
CA GLY A 150 2.22 -12.95 -2.92
C GLY A 150 2.00 -14.43 -3.14
N GLN A 151 3.07 -15.15 -3.42
CA GLN A 151 3.07 -16.61 -3.55
C GLN A 151 3.28 -17.25 -2.18
N PRO A 152 2.25 -17.88 -1.58
CA PRO A 152 2.37 -18.36 -0.19
C PRO A 152 3.38 -19.51 -0.04
N THR A 153 3.64 -20.25 -1.10
CA THR A 153 4.52 -21.45 -1.06
C THR A 153 5.96 -21.15 -1.44
N ASN A 154 6.21 -20.02 -2.07
CA ASN A 154 7.54 -19.60 -2.53
C ASN A 154 7.68 -18.10 -2.41
N ALA A 155 7.56 -17.58 -1.24
CA ALA A 155 7.49 -16.15 -0.89
C ALA A 155 8.55 -15.24 -1.58
N THR A 156 8.89 -15.54 -2.82
CA THR A 156 9.90 -14.82 -3.58
C THR A 156 9.31 -13.88 -4.62
N ASP A 157 8.03 -13.99 -4.93
CA ASP A 157 7.38 -13.08 -5.88
C ASP A 157 6.19 -12.41 -5.22
N VAL A 158 6.35 -11.12 -4.93
CA VAL A 158 5.33 -10.27 -4.33
C VAL A 158 4.86 -9.29 -5.39
N ALA A 159 3.55 -9.16 -5.53
CA ALA A 159 2.95 -8.21 -6.46
C ALA A 159 2.34 -7.03 -5.70
N ALA A 160 2.67 -5.83 -6.17
CA ALA A 160 2.18 -4.58 -5.60
C ALA A 160 1.35 -3.81 -6.63
N GLN A 161 0.25 -3.26 -6.16
CA GLN A 161 -0.55 -2.30 -6.90
C GLN A 161 0.22 -0.99 -6.98
N PRO A 162 0.51 -0.43 -8.18
CA PRO A 162 1.15 0.89 -8.27
C PRO A 162 0.32 1.97 -7.61
N ILE A 163 0.95 2.79 -6.79
CA ILE A 163 0.29 3.93 -6.16
C ILE A 163 -0.16 4.97 -7.19
N GLN A 164 0.58 5.11 -8.28
CA GLN A 164 0.28 6.04 -9.37
C GLN A 164 -1.16 5.90 -9.86
N THR A 165 -1.62 4.68 -10.09
CA THR A 165 -2.97 4.39 -10.55
C THR A 165 -4.01 5.01 -9.63
N VAL A 166 -3.82 4.85 -8.32
CA VAL A 166 -4.76 5.31 -7.30
C VAL A 166 -4.72 6.84 -7.19
N MET A 167 -3.51 7.40 -7.13
CA MET A 167 -3.32 8.85 -6.98
C MET A 167 -3.91 9.61 -8.16
N GLN A 168 -3.73 9.10 -9.38
CA GLN A 168 -4.25 9.74 -10.59
C GLN A 168 -5.77 9.57 -10.74
N ARG A 169 -6.29 8.39 -10.37
CA ARG A 169 -7.72 8.12 -10.52
C ARG A 169 -8.57 9.08 -9.71
N TRP A 170 -8.16 9.38 -8.48
CA TRP A 170 -8.96 10.19 -7.56
C TRP A 170 -8.33 11.54 -7.21
N GLY A 171 -7.23 11.91 -7.86
CA GLY A 171 -6.57 13.20 -7.61
C GLY A 171 -6.10 13.37 -6.17
N LEU A 172 -5.36 12.40 -5.66
CA LEU A 172 -4.97 12.33 -4.26
C LEU A 172 -3.62 12.96 -3.99
N THR A 173 -3.42 13.42 -2.76
CA THR A 173 -2.15 13.92 -2.23
C THR A 173 -1.64 12.97 -1.16
N LEU A 174 -0.35 12.63 -1.20
CA LEU A 174 0.28 11.77 -0.22
C LEU A 174 0.59 12.54 1.08
N HIS A 175 0.30 11.90 2.21
CA HIS A 175 0.67 12.35 3.54
C HIS A 175 1.51 11.27 4.23
N ALA A 176 2.83 11.48 4.30
CA ALA A 176 3.71 10.47 4.90
C ALA A 176 5.04 11.04 5.42
#